data_a620bcb0354c913f57101ef27fc7df9f
#
_entry.id   a620bcb0354c913f57101ef27fc7df9f
#
_cell.length_a   1.000
_cell.length_b   1.000
_cell.length_c   1.000
_cell.angle_alpha   90.00
_cell.angle_beta   90.00
_cell.angle_gamma   90.00
#
_symmetry.space_group_name_H-M   'P 1'
#
loop_
_entity.id
_entity.type
_entity.pdbx_description
1 polymer ?
#
loop_
_entity_poly.entity_id
_entity_poly.type
_entity_poly.pdbx_seq_one_letter_code
_entity_poly.pdbx_strand_id
1 'polypeptide(L)'
;EDKLAVWPFWATKMRTSSSQAEGAIREFQVATLEFVGEDGVLTGVKCCEVDERRRPVPGTDFIIKADLAFIAIGFSGPFNDSVLKELDGKLTLNTDKRGSTNVVANDRDYKTSVDKFWTAGDVRRGQSLVVWAIREGRQAARAIDEALMGSTVLPR
;
A
#
# COMPACT_ATOMS: atom_id res chain seq x y z
N GLU A 1 -7.83 3.44 -33.74
CA GLU A 1 -7.61 3.77 -32.31
C GLU A 1 -7.05 2.54 -31.60
N ASP A 2 -5.90 2.69 -30.94
CA ASP A 2 -5.27 1.58 -30.22
C ASP A 2 -6.11 1.30 -28.96
N LYS A 3 -6.89 0.22 -28.99
CA LYS A 3 -7.79 -0.16 -27.89
C LYS A 3 -7.05 -0.40 -26.58
N LEU A 4 -5.75 -0.70 -26.60
CA LEU A 4 -4.94 -0.89 -25.42
C LEU A 4 -4.52 0.44 -24.74
N ALA A 5 -4.67 1.55 -25.43
CA ALA A 5 -4.34 2.88 -24.94
C ALA A 5 -5.51 3.62 -24.28
N VAL A 6 -6.74 3.07 -24.38
CA VAL A 6 -7.96 3.70 -23.85
C VAL A 6 -8.65 2.85 -22.79
N TRP A 7 -9.40 3.52 -21.93
CA TRP A 7 -10.21 2.83 -20.92
C TRP A 7 -11.19 1.84 -21.61
N PRO A 8 -11.39 0.62 -21.07
CA PRO A 8 -10.87 0.04 -19.83
C PRO A 8 -9.51 -0.68 -19.98
N PHE A 9 -8.92 -0.68 -21.15
CA PHE A 9 -7.69 -1.42 -21.48
C PHE A 9 -6.41 -0.59 -21.32
N TRP A 10 -6.45 0.48 -20.58
CA TRP A 10 -5.29 1.34 -20.38
C TRP A 10 -4.04 0.57 -19.96
N ALA A 11 -2.94 0.87 -20.63
CA ALA A 11 -1.65 0.41 -20.19
C ALA A 11 -1.42 0.84 -18.73
N THR A 12 -1.02 -0.10 -17.89
CA THR A 12 -0.75 0.15 -16.47
C THR A 12 0.67 0.68 -16.22
N LYS A 13 1.51 0.66 -17.24
CA LYS A 13 2.92 1.05 -17.20
C LYS A 13 3.19 2.24 -18.09
N MET A 14 4.23 2.99 -17.78
CA MET A 14 4.75 4.10 -18.59
C MET A 14 3.78 5.27 -18.76
N ARG A 15 2.69 5.32 -18.01
CA ARG A 15 1.75 6.46 -18.06
C ARG A 15 2.33 7.64 -17.29
N THR A 16 2.07 8.83 -17.81
CA THR A 16 2.40 10.08 -17.12
C THR A 16 1.18 10.54 -16.34
N SER A 17 1.32 10.76 -15.03
CA SER A 17 0.29 11.39 -14.20
C SER A 17 0.39 12.92 -14.30
N SER A 18 -0.66 13.62 -13.85
CA SER A 18 -0.64 15.10 -13.79
C SER A 18 0.52 15.62 -12.93
N SER A 19 0.79 14.98 -11.79
CA SER A 19 1.92 15.36 -10.92
C SER A 19 3.29 15.18 -11.59
N GLN A 20 3.44 14.18 -12.45
CA GLN A 20 4.66 14.01 -13.22
C GLN A 20 4.77 15.04 -14.36
N ALA A 21 3.64 15.42 -14.96
CA ALA A 21 3.60 16.44 -16.00
C ALA A 21 3.98 17.85 -15.48
N GLU A 22 3.85 18.09 -14.19
CA GLU A 22 4.25 19.36 -13.53
C GLU A 22 5.77 19.58 -13.48
N GLY A 23 6.59 18.60 -13.86
CA GLY A 23 8.03 18.80 -13.98
C GLY A 23 8.92 17.70 -13.40
N ALA A 24 8.39 16.48 -13.20
CA ALA A 24 9.18 15.37 -12.72
C ALA A 24 10.10 14.79 -13.80
N ILE A 25 11.35 14.52 -13.43
CA ILE A 25 12.26 13.67 -14.20
C ILE A 25 12.01 12.23 -13.79
N ARG A 26 11.88 11.34 -14.77
CA ARG A 26 11.60 9.92 -14.56
C ARG A 26 12.75 9.08 -15.06
N GLU A 27 13.36 8.35 -14.15
CA GLU A 27 14.39 7.35 -14.47
C GLU A 27 13.80 5.94 -14.36
N PHE A 28 14.12 5.09 -15.31
CA PHE A 28 13.65 3.72 -15.39
C PHE A 28 14.84 2.75 -15.35
N GLN A 29 14.56 1.50 -14.95
CA GLN A 29 15.60 0.48 -14.81
C GLN A 29 16.72 0.88 -13.83
N VAL A 30 16.34 1.62 -12.79
CA VAL A 30 17.24 2.10 -11.75
C VAL A 30 16.84 1.50 -10.39
N ALA A 31 17.83 1.05 -9.64
CA ALA A 31 17.67 0.67 -8.24
C ALA A 31 18.40 1.67 -7.33
N THR A 32 17.77 2.02 -6.22
CA THR A 32 18.42 2.73 -5.12
C THR A 32 19.26 1.76 -4.31
N LEU A 33 20.54 2.10 -4.09
CA LEU A 33 21.47 1.31 -3.30
C LEU A 33 21.57 1.84 -1.86
N GLU A 34 21.78 3.16 -1.70
CA GLU A 34 21.93 3.79 -0.40
C GLU A 34 21.62 5.29 -0.45
N PHE A 35 21.32 5.87 0.70
CA PHE A 35 21.25 7.32 0.89
C PHE A 35 22.61 7.83 1.30
N VAL A 36 23.13 8.85 0.60
CA VAL A 36 24.43 9.45 0.85
C VAL A 36 24.25 10.78 1.57
N GLY A 37 25.03 11.02 2.61
CA GLY A 37 24.94 12.26 3.38
C GLY A 37 26.17 12.53 4.23
N GLU A 38 26.24 13.74 4.76
CA GLU A 38 27.29 14.18 5.68
C GLU A 38 26.64 14.82 6.90
N ASP A 39 27.17 14.57 8.09
CA ASP A 39 26.67 15.10 9.36
C ASP A 39 25.15 14.97 9.60
N GLY A 40 24.57 13.85 9.12
CA GLY A 40 23.13 13.58 9.24
C GLY A 40 22.26 14.33 8.21
N VAL A 41 22.85 15.03 7.25
CA VAL A 41 22.15 15.74 6.18
C VAL A 41 22.28 14.94 4.88
N LEU A 42 21.15 14.68 4.22
CA LEU A 42 21.15 14.01 2.92
C LEU A 42 21.79 14.91 1.86
N THR A 43 22.72 14.35 1.07
CA THR A 43 23.33 15.02 -0.07
C THR A 43 23.05 14.35 -1.40
N GLY A 44 22.57 13.11 -1.35
CA GLY A 44 22.21 12.38 -2.57
C GLY A 44 21.71 10.97 -2.32
N VAL A 45 21.34 10.33 -3.42
CA VAL A 45 20.91 8.94 -3.46
C VAL A 45 21.79 8.19 -4.45
N LYS A 46 22.50 7.19 -3.98
CA LYS A 46 23.30 6.31 -4.84
C LYS A 46 22.42 5.30 -5.49
N CYS A 47 22.50 5.22 -6.80
CA CYS A 47 21.71 4.36 -7.66
C CYS A 47 22.62 3.53 -8.57
N CYS A 48 22.04 2.49 -9.18
CA CYS A 48 22.66 1.76 -10.27
C CYS A 48 21.59 1.35 -11.30
N GLU A 49 22.02 1.00 -12.51
CA GLU A 49 21.13 0.37 -13.48
C GLU A 49 20.77 -1.06 -13.05
N VAL A 50 19.63 -1.54 -13.51
CA VAL A 50 19.19 -2.93 -13.32
C VAL A 50 18.88 -3.59 -14.65
N ASP A 51 19.17 -4.90 -14.74
CA ASP A 51 18.81 -5.74 -15.86
C ASP A 51 17.28 -6.04 -15.91
N GLU A 52 16.85 -6.76 -16.95
CA GLU A 52 15.46 -7.18 -17.13
C GLU A 52 14.93 -8.02 -15.95
N ARG A 53 15.82 -8.65 -15.20
CA ARG A 53 15.49 -9.44 -14.00
C ARG A 53 15.57 -8.61 -12.70
N ARG A 54 15.74 -7.28 -12.82
CA ARG A 54 15.89 -6.31 -11.73
C ARG A 54 17.14 -6.56 -10.87
N ARG A 55 18.21 -7.10 -11.43
CA ARG A 55 19.48 -7.29 -10.73
C ARG A 55 20.40 -6.11 -11.05
N PRO A 56 21.13 -5.59 -10.06
CA PRO A 56 22.11 -4.52 -10.26
C PRO A 56 23.13 -4.89 -11.34
N VAL A 57 23.40 -3.97 -12.24
CA VAL A 57 24.44 -4.09 -13.26
C VAL A 57 25.73 -3.52 -12.69
N PRO A 58 26.80 -4.32 -12.55
CA PRO A 58 28.07 -3.85 -11.97
C PRO A 58 28.67 -2.71 -12.79
N GLY A 59 29.22 -1.70 -12.10
CA GLY A 59 29.92 -0.56 -12.73
C GLY A 59 29.00 0.52 -13.30
N THR A 60 27.69 0.47 -13.03
CA THR A 60 26.72 1.49 -13.47
C THR A 60 26.29 2.42 -12.34
N ASP A 61 27.01 2.42 -11.23
CA ASP A 61 26.70 3.25 -10.07
C ASP A 61 26.77 4.73 -10.40
N PHE A 62 25.77 5.49 -9.95
CA PHE A 62 25.72 6.95 -10.07
C PHE A 62 25.01 7.58 -8.88
N ILE A 63 25.18 8.89 -8.68
CA ILE A 63 24.57 9.61 -7.58
C ILE A 63 23.58 10.64 -8.15
N ILE A 64 22.36 10.58 -7.66
CA ILE A 64 21.36 11.63 -7.85
C ILE A 64 21.48 12.58 -6.66
N LYS A 65 21.84 13.84 -6.91
CA LYS A 65 21.87 14.86 -5.86
C LYS A 65 20.47 15.12 -5.33
N ALA A 66 20.31 15.09 -4.02
CA ALA A 66 19.02 15.30 -3.36
C ALA A 66 19.23 15.83 -1.94
N ASP A 67 18.47 16.86 -1.60
CA ASP A 67 18.38 17.39 -0.24
C ASP A 67 17.26 16.73 0.56
N LEU A 68 16.34 16.05 -0.12
CA LEU A 68 15.21 15.32 0.46
C LEU A 68 14.86 14.12 -0.41
N ALA A 69 14.58 12.98 0.22
CA ALA A 69 14.15 11.77 -0.45
C ALA A 69 12.92 11.18 0.24
N PHE A 70 11.93 10.77 -0.56
CA PHE A 70 10.74 10.07 -0.08
C PHE A 70 10.77 8.61 -0.51
N ILE A 71 10.62 7.70 0.45
CA ILE A 71 10.44 6.28 0.16
C ILE A 71 8.95 6.03 -0.12
N ALA A 72 8.60 5.84 -1.38
CA ALA A 72 7.22 5.65 -1.85
C ALA A 72 7.04 4.29 -2.56
N ILE A 73 7.58 3.22 -1.96
CA ILE A 73 7.63 1.87 -2.56
C ILE A 73 6.44 0.97 -2.18
N GLY A 74 5.41 1.55 -1.61
CA GLY A 74 4.19 0.86 -1.20
C GLY A 74 3.88 1.00 0.28
N PHE A 75 2.92 0.22 0.72
CA PHE A 75 2.43 0.25 2.10
C PHE A 75 2.88 -1.01 2.84
N SER A 76 3.19 -0.87 4.12
CA SER A 76 3.61 -1.97 5.00
C SER A 76 2.47 -2.54 5.85
N GLY A 77 1.27 -1.99 5.76
CA GLY A 77 0.13 -2.37 6.57
C GLY A 77 -0.14 -1.41 7.73
N PRO A 78 -1.06 -1.74 8.63
CA PRO A 78 -1.39 -0.93 9.78
C PRO A 78 -0.22 -0.84 10.78
N PHE A 79 -0.14 0.27 11.51
CA PHE A 79 0.84 0.44 12.57
C PHE A 79 0.54 -0.47 13.78
N ASN A 80 1.59 -1.10 14.30
CA ASN A 80 1.48 -2.03 15.42
C ASN A 80 1.52 -1.36 16.82
N ASP A 81 1.66 -0.05 16.90
CA ASP A 81 1.81 0.71 18.14
C ASP A 81 0.51 1.27 18.71
N SER A 82 -0.62 0.92 18.10
CA SER A 82 -1.97 1.37 18.46
C SER A 82 -2.81 0.22 19.06
N VAL A 83 -4.10 0.22 18.77
CA VAL A 83 -5.07 -0.83 19.17
C VAL A 83 -4.56 -2.25 18.82
N LEU A 84 -3.78 -2.41 17.76
CA LEU A 84 -3.21 -3.72 17.42
C LEU A 84 -2.25 -4.24 18.49
N LYS A 85 -1.48 -3.35 19.13
CA LYS A 85 -0.57 -3.70 20.22
C LYS A 85 -1.35 -4.13 21.49
N GLU A 86 -2.45 -3.44 21.80
CA GLU A 86 -3.31 -3.79 22.95
C GLU A 86 -3.98 -5.16 22.75
N LEU A 87 -4.20 -5.55 21.51
CA LEU A 87 -4.81 -6.82 21.10
C LEU A 87 -3.78 -7.85 20.63
N ASP A 88 -2.50 -7.64 20.93
CA ASP A 88 -1.41 -8.52 20.50
C ASP A 88 -1.65 -9.97 20.98
N GLY A 89 -1.45 -10.90 20.05
CA GLY A 89 -1.73 -12.32 20.27
C GLY A 89 -3.23 -12.71 20.29
N LYS A 90 -4.16 -11.74 20.27
CA LYS A 90 -5.61 -12.00 20.21
C LYS A 90 -6.19 -11.86 18.81
N LEU A 91 -5.64 -10.93 18.02
CA LEU A 91 -6.02 -10.74 16.62
C LEU A 91 -5.28 -11.71 15.71
N THR A 92 -6.02 -12.36 14.82
CA THR A 92 -5.38 -13.10 13.73
C THR A 92 -4.89 -12.13 12.67
N LEU A 93 -3.61 -12.20 12.38
CA LEU A 93 -2.96 -11.38 11.37
C LEU A 93 -2.57 -12.24 10.16
N ASN A 94 -2.66 -11.66 8.98
CA ASN A 94 -2.19 -12.23 7.73
C ASN A 94 -1.01 -11.42 7.23
N THR A 95 0.15 -12.05 7.10
CA THR A 95 1.36 -11.40 6.60
C THR A 95 1.64 -11.87 5.18
N ASP A 96 1.76 -10.95 4.25
CA ASP A 96 2.10 -11.24 2.87
C ASP A 96 3.59 -11.59 2.71
N LYS A 97 3.98 -11.98 1.49
CA LYS A 97 5.39 -12.33 1.19
C LYS A 97 6.38 -11.17 1.35
N ARG A 98 5.90 -9.93 1.45
CA ARG A 98 6.70 -8.72 1.63
C ARG A 98 6.78 -8.27 3.08
N GLY A 99 6.15 -9.02 4.01
CA GLY A 99 6.08 -8.67 5.42
C GLY A 99 4.98 -7.66 5.76
N SER A 100 4.14 -7.28 4.80
CA SER A 100 2.98 -6.43 5.07
C SER A 100 1.92 -7.22 5.82
N THR A 101 1.42 -6.69 6.91
CA THR A 101 0.50 -7.37 7.83
C THR A 101 -0.88 -6.73 7.77
N ASN A 102 -1.92 -7.56 7.67
CA ASN A 102 -3.32 -7.13 7.67
C ASN A 102 -4.10 -7.91 8.73
N VAL A 103 -5.16 -7.31 9.26
CA VAL A 103 -6.03 -7.96 10.23
C VAL A 103 -7.01 -8.89 9.50
N VAL A 104 -7.05 -10.15 9.89
CA VAL A 104 -7.99 -11.13 9.32
C VAL A 104 -9.39 -10.86 9.83
N ALA A 105 -10.33 -10.71 8.91
CA ALA A 105 -11.76 -10.76 9.18
C ALA A 105 -12.47 -11.45 8.03
N ASN A 106 -13.60 -12.09 8.29
CA ASN A 106 -14.36 -12.72 7.23
C ASN A 106 -15.03 -11.66 6.34
N ASP A 107 -15.37 -12.02 5.12
CA ASP A 107 -15.92 -11.13 4.11
C ASP A 107 -17.47 -11.07 4.10
N ARG A 108 -18.13 -11.73 5.04
CA ARG A 108 -19.59 -11.68 5.20
C ARG A 108 -20.03 -10.67 6.24
N ASP A 109 -19.43 -10.76 7.43
CA ASP A 109 -19.79 -9.93 8.59
C ASP A 109 -18.64 -9.07 9.13
N TYR A 110 -17.45 -9.19 8.54
CA TYR A 110 -16.27 -8.40 8.89
C TYR A 110 -15.77 -8.56 10.33
N LYS A 111 -16.22 -9.63 11.02
CA LYS A 111 -15.73 -9.98 12.35
C LYS A 111 -14.31 -10.48 12.31
N THR A 112 -13.53 -10.06 13.30
CA THR A 112 -12.19 -10.58 13.57
C THR A 112 -12.22 -11.79 14.50
N SER A 113 -11.05 -12.28 14.90
CA SER A 113 -10.90 -13.30 15.95
C SER A 113 -11.25 -12.79 17.36
N VAL A 114 -11.39 -11.49 17.55
CA VAL A 114 -11.73 -10.86 18.83
C VAL A 114 -13.19 -10.45 18.82
N ASP A 115 -13.93 -10.85 19.86
CA ASP A 115 -15.35 -10.49 20.00
C ASP A 115 -15.53 -8.97 20.07
N LYS A 116 -16.59 -8.46 19.46
CA LYS A 116 -16.90 -7.03 19.35
C LYS A 116 -15.83 -6.21 18.62
N PHE A 117 -14.98 -6.86 17.84
CA PHE A 117 -13.99 -6.19 17.02
C PHE A 117 -14.17 -6.55 15.54
N TRP A 118 -14.35 -5.53 14.72
CA TRP A 118 -14.54 -5.66 13.27
C TRP A 118 -13.46 -4.89 12.53
N THR A 119 -13.14 -5.31 11.33
CA THR A 119 -12.20 -4.59 10.47
C THR A 119 -12.65 -4.63 9.02
N ALA A 120 -12.43 -3.54 8.30
CA ALA A 120 -12.82 -3.38 6.90
C ALA A 120 -11.83 -2.49 6.15
N GLY A 121 -11.91 -2.48 4.83
CA GLY A 121 -11.03 -1.66 3.99
C GLY A 121 -9.59 -2.12 4.00
N ASP A 122 -8.67 -1.17 3.92
CA ASP A 122 -7.24 -1.44 3.74
C ASP A 122 -6.62 -2.23 4.90
N VAL A 123 -7.09 -2.06 6.13
CA VAL A 123 -6.61 -2.81 7.31
C VAL A 123 -6.87 -4.30 7.17
N ARG A 124 -7.97 -4.69 6.52
CA ARG A 124 -8.36 -6.09 6.27
C ARG A 124 -7.80 -6.60 4.94
N ARG A 125 -8.00 -5.84 3.88
CA ARG A 125 -7.75 -6.24 2.50
C ARG A 125 -6.30 -6.04 2.06
N GLY A 126 -5.56 -5.16 2.71
CA GLY A 126 -4.38 -4.49 2.18
C GLY A 126 -4.77 -3.25 1.36
N GLN A 127 -3.81 -2.41 1.05
CA GLN A 127 -4.06 -1.19 0.29
C GLN A 127 -4.76 -1.52 -1.04
N SER A 128 -5.83 -0.78 -1.34
CA SER A 128 -6.65 -1.01 -2.51
C SER A 128 -7.33 0.28 -2.99
N LEU A 129 -8.39 0.18 -3.74
CA LEU A 129 -9.13 1.33 -4.24
C LEU A 129 -10.10 1.88 -3.19
N VAL A 130 -10.29 3.19 -3.19
CA VAL A 130 -11.24 3.90 -2.31
C VAL A 130 -12.65 3.31 -2.38
N VAL A 131 -13.09 2.88 -3.57
CA VAL A 131 -14.41 2.24 -3.75
C VAL A 131 -14.56 0.96 -2.93
N TRP A 132 -13.49 0.19 -2.76
CA TRP A 132 -13.49 -1.00 -1.91
C TRP A 132 -13.54 -0.65 -0.43
N ALA A 133 -12.79 0.37 0.00
CA ALA A 133 -12.82 0.86 1.38
C ALA A 133 -14.22 1.34 1.77
N ILE A 134 -14.87 2.14 0.91
CA ILE A 134 -16.26 2.60 1.11
C ILE A 134 -17.23 1.41 1.16
N ARG A 135 -17.14 0.48 0.21
CA ARG A 135 -18.02 -0.69 0.17
C ARG A 135 -17.89 -1.54 1.43
N GLU A 136 -16.68 -1.90 1.80
CA GLU A 136 -16.43 -2.73 2.98
C GLU A 136 -16.84 -2.02 4.26
N GLY A 137 -16.55 -0.72 4.40
CA GLY A 137 -17.00 0.07 5.55
C GLY A 137 -18.52 0.08 5.70
N ARG A 138 -19.26 0.24 4.60
CA ARG A 138 -20.74 0.19 4.63
C ARG A 138 -21.25 -1.19 5.00
N GLN A 139 -20.66 -2.25 4.45
CA GLN A 139 -21.06 -3.63 4.76
C GLN A 139 -20.72 -4.01 6.20
N ALA A 140 -19.57 -3.57 6.70
CA ALA A 140 -19.19 -3.77 8.10
C ALA A 140 -20.15 -3.03 9.04
N ALA A 141 -20.52 -1.79 8.74
CA ALA A 141 -21.49 -1.03 9.53
C ALA A 141 -22.85 -1.77 9.59
N ARG A 142 -23.31 -2.30 8.47
CA ARG A 142 -24.52 -3.13 8.44
C ARG A 142 -24.39 -4.38 9.32
N ALA A 143 -23.27 -5.07 9.23
CA ALA A 143 -23.05 -6.30 10.02
C ALA A 143 -22.94 -5.99 11.52
N ILE A 144 -22.35 -4.87 11.89
CA ILE A 144 -22.28 -4.39 13.28
C ILE A 144 -23.70 -4.07 13.79
N ASP A 145 -24.48 -3.31 13.02
CA ASP A 145 -25.85 -2.97 13.37
C ASP A 145 -26.69 -4.23 13.59
N GLU A 146 -26.63 -5.19 12.65
CA GLU A 146 -27.32 -6.47 12.78
C GLU A 146 -26.87 -7.29 14.01
N ALA A 147 -25.57 -7.26 14.33
CA ALA A 147 -25.03 -7.95 15.50
C ALA A 147 -25.46 -7.32 16.83
N LEU A 148 -25.63 -6.01 16.87
CA LEU A 148 -26.03 -5.26 18.09
C LEU A 148 -27.54 -5.23 18.27
N MET A 149 -28.30 -5.08 17.19
CA MET A 149 -29.75 -4.86 17.22
C MET A 149 -30.55 -6.13 16.93
N GLY A 150 -29.91 -7.23 16.51
CA GLY A 150 -30.57 -8.46 16.10
C GLY A 150 -31.18 -8.44 14.69
N SER A 151 -31.32 -7.26 14.11
CA SER A 151 -31.78 -7.03 12.72
C SER A 151 -31.27 -5.68 12.23
N THR A 152 -31.27 -5.46 10.92
CA THR A 152 -30.80 -4.20 10.35
C THR A 152 -31.64 -3.78 9.16
N VAL A 153 -31.84 -2.48 9.01
CA VAL A 153 -32.46 -1.84 7.83
C VAL A 153 -31.41 -1.21 6.90
N LEU A 154 -30.14 -1.28 7.26
CA LEU A 154 -29.07 -0.73 6.45
C LEU A 154 -28.92 -1.53 5.13
N PRO A 155 -28.69 -0.86 4.00
CA PRO A 155 -28.52 -1.53 2.71
C PRO A 155 -27.21 -2.33 2.69
N ARG A 156 -27.20 -3.38 1.87
CA ARG A 156 -26.03 -4.22 1.64
C ARG A 156 -25.12 -3.66 0.54
#